data_2b0e3b216ba7c789ff705f2b915942c0
#
_entry.id   2b0e3b216ba7c789ff705f2b915942c0
#
_cell.length_a   1.000
_cell.length_b   1.000
_cell.length_c   1.000
_cell.angle_alpha   90.00
_cell.angle_beta   90.00
_cell.angle_gamma   90.00
#
_symmetry.space_group_name_H-M   'P 1'
#
loop_
_entity.id
_entity.type
_entity.pdbx_description
1 polymer ?
#
loop_
_entity_poly.entity_id
_entity_poly.type
_entity_poly.pdbx_seq_one_letter_code
_entity_poly.pdbx_strand_id
1 'polypeptide(L)'
;MHCTLERLTLPVAQPGSTLVLTSHPLSGFESGQVLGSDVPGNIPVGSLMAPRGHQAWLQVLGYFWAPGGNRAPGFWVGVEKVLETSMLPCELEISKTGFSLAWVTLSDSGAAGKRQDTSGPQIPEMISQHLPLCLTQGFLLGDEAFSLRSLLTHLALQEGFDLIITTGGTGVAPRDITAEVTASLITKHLPGFEQAMMGASLAVTPHAMISRAMVGILGSS
;
A
#
# COMPACT_ATOMS: atom_id res chain seq x y z
N MET A 1 5.31 -6.53 17.81
CA MET A 1 4.08 -7.36 17.86
C MET A 1 4.47 -8.79 17.52
N HIS A 2 3.67 -9.76 17.94
CA HIS A 2 3.94 -11.18 17.70
C HIS A 2 2.68 -11.85 17.16
N CYS A 3 2.84 -12.92 16.40
CA CYS A 3 1.79 -13.88 16.08
C CYS A 3 2.40 -15.28 15.98
N THR A 4 1.59 -16.32 16.13
CA THR A 4 2.04 -17.69 15.93
C THR A 4 1.46 -18.24 14.65
N LEU A 5 2.29 -18.71 13.73
CA LEU A 5 1.83 -19.47 12.56
C LEU A 5 1.58 -20.90 12.98
N GLU A 6 0.36 -21.38 12.80
CA GLU A 6 -0.11 -22.69 13.25
C GLU A 6 -0.06 -23.71 12.12
N ARG A 7 -0.51 -23.34 10.93
CA ARG A 7 -0.73 -24.26 9.83
C ARG A 7 -0.60 -23.58 8.47
N LEU A 8 0.00 -24.28 7.53
CA LEU A 8 0.01 -23.95 6.10
C LEU A 8 -0.93 -24.92 5.36
N THR A 9 -1.76 -24.40 4.44
CA THR A 9 -2.66 -25.24 3.63
C THR A 9 -1.97 -25.90 2.44
N LEU A 10 -0.79 -25.38 2.08
CA LEU A 10 0.10 -25.97 1.08
C LEU A 10 1.24 -26.73 1.76
N PRO A 11 1.80 -27.79 1.16
CA PRO A 11 2.96 -28.48 1.73
C PRO A 11 4.19 -27.60 1.82
N VAL A 12 4.37 -26.71 0.83
CA VAL A 12 5.50 -25.75 0.71
C VAL A 12 5.02 -24.49 0.04
N ALA A 13 5.46 -23.32 0.55
CA ALA A 13 5.33 -22.05 -0.12
C ALA A 13 6.71 -21.51 -0.51
N GLN A 14 6.86 -21.09 -1.76
CA GLN A 14 8.12 -20.62 -2.33
C GLN A 14 8.26 -19.09 -2.21
N PRO A 15 9.49 -18.56 -2.10
CA PRO A 15 9.73 -17.12 -2.16
C PRO A 15 9.11 -16.51 -3.43
N GLY A 16 8.54 -15.30 -3.28
CA GLY A 16 7.82 -14.60 -4.34
C GLY A 16 6.37 -15.02 -4.52
N SER A 17 5.90 -16.10 -3.85
CA SER A 17 4.47 -16.43 -3.82
C SER A 17 3.71 -15.54 -2.83
N THR A 18 2.42 -15.39 -3.05
CA THR A 18 1.52 -14.67 -2.14
C THR A 18 0.60 -15.65 -1.44
N LEU A 19 0.48 -15.51 -0.12
CA LEU A 19 -0.41 -16.28 0.73
C LEU A 19 -1.42 -15.35 1.39
N VAL A 20 -2.42 -15.97 2.01
CA VAL A 20 -3.38 -15.30 2.88
C VAL A 20 -3.14 -15.70 4.32
N LEU A 21 -2.83 -14.74 5.19
CA LEU A 21 -2.72 -14.94 6.63
C LEU A 21 -4.06 -14.60 7.30
N THR A 22 -4.64 -15.57 7.99
CA THR A 22 -5.90 -15.42 8.75
C THR A 22 -5.88 -16.23 10.03
N SER A 23 -6.76 -15.88 10.98
CA SER A 23 -6.96 -16.66 12.20
C SER A 23 -7.89 -17.86 12.01
N HIS A 24 -8.64 -17.94 10.91
CA HIS A 24 -9.59 -19.02 10.62
C HIS A 24 -9.50 -19.42 9.14
N PRO A 25 -9.72 -20.71 8.81
CA PRO A 25 -9.73 -21.16 7.42
C PRO A 25 -10.80 -20.42 6.59
N LEU A 26 -10.42 -19.98 5.39
CA LEU A 26 -11.34 -19.40 4.41
C LEU A 26 -11.71 -20.46 3.37
N SER A 27 -13.00 -20.65 3.14
CA SER A 27 -13.51 -21.51 2.05
C SER A 27 -13.49 -20.76 0.73
N GLY A 28 -13.17 -21.46 -0.37
CA GLY A 28 -13.19 -20.90 -1.73
C GLY A 28 -11.95 -20.05 -2.07
N PHE A 29 -10.90 -20.06 -1.26
CA PHE A 29 -9.63 -19.43 -1.59
C PHE A 29 -8.70 -20.45 -2.26
N GLU A 30 -8.41 -20.24 -3.55
CA GLU A 30 -7.46 -21.08 -4.31
C GLU A 30 -6.01 -20.79 -3.96
N SER A 31 -5.71 -19.57 -3.50
CA SER A 31 -4.39 -19.18 -2.99
C SER A 31 -4.08 -19.91 -1.69
N GLY A 32 -2.82 -20.25 -1.49
CA GLY A 32 -2.37 -20.86 -0.23
C GLY A 32 -2.71 -20.00 0.97
N GLN A 33 -3.10 -20.65 2.07
CA GLN A 33 -3.43 -19.99 3.33
C GLN A 33 -2.43 -20.36 4.42
N VAL A 34 -2.09 -19.37 5.24
CA VAL A 34 -1.39 -19.55 6.52
C VAL A 34 -2.38 -19.23 7.63
N LEU A 35 -2.57 -20.17 8.53
CA LEU A 35 -3.40 -19.96 9.73
C LEU A 35 -2.50 -19.56 10.88
N GLY A 36 -2.86 -18.49 11.57
CA GLY A 36 -2.14 -18.03 12.75
C GLY A 36 -3.05 -17.82 13.94
N SER A 37 -2.52 -18.04 15.14
CA SER A 37 -3.13 -17.59 16.39
C SER A 37 -2.50 -16.24 16.80
N ASP A 38 -3.24 -15.48 17.60
CA ASP A 38 -2.83 -14.15 18.09
C ASP A 38 -2.44 -13.17 16.98
N VAL A 39 -3.05 -13.33 15.79
CA VAL A 39 -2.83 -12.41 14.66
C VAL A 39 -3.40 -11.03 15.04
N PRO A 40 -2.56 -9.98 15.10
CA PRO A 40 -3.03 -8.64 15.44
C PRO A 40 -4.10 -8.14 14.47
N GLY A 41 -5.08 -7.40 14.97
CA GLY A 41 -6.18 -6.86 14.16
C GLY A 41 -5.74 -5.80 13.15
N ASN A 42 -4.54 -5.23 13.32
CA ASN A 42 -3.94 -4.29 12.40
C ASN A 42 -2.43 -4.53 12.33
N ILE A 43 -1.94 -4.88 11.16
CA ILE A 43 -0.51 -5.00 10.86
C ILE A 43 -0.24 -4.09 9.67
N PRO A 44 0.54 -3.01 9.83
CA PRO A 44 0.82 -2.10 8.72
C PRO A 44 1.48 -2.80 7.54
N VAL A 45 1.11 -2.44 6.31
CA VAL A 45 1.74 -2.96 5.10
C VAL A 45 3.24 -2.65 5.08
N GLY A 46 4.03 -3.55 4.50
CA GLY A 46 5.48 -3.49 4.55
C GLY A 46 6.09 -4.08 5.82
N SER A 47 5.28 -4.48 6.82
CA SER A 47 5.78 -5.19 8.00
C SER A 47 6.35 -6.55 7.62
N LEU A 48 7.49 -6.88 8.22
CA LEU A 48 8.17 -8.17 8.10
C LEU A 48 7.81 -9.06 9.29
N MET A 49 7.65 -10.34 9.03
CA MET A 49 7.35 -11.37 10.02
C MET A 49 8.47 -12.41 10.00
N ALA A 50 9.17 -12.56 11.10
CA ALA A 50 10.34 -13.43 11.24
C ALA A 50 10.35 -14.16 12.58
N PRO A 51 10.86 -15.40 12.67
CA PRO A 51 11.26 -15.98 13.93
C PRO A 51 12.37 -15.13 14.56
N ARG A 52 12.40 -15.06 15.88
CA ARG A 52 13.37 -14.25 16.62
C ARG A 52 14.80 -14.55 16.20
N GLY A 53 15.52 -13.51 15.78
CA GLY A 53 16.92 -13.63 15.36
C GLY A 53 17.12 -14.23 13.97
N HIS A 54 16.07 -14.39 13.18
CA HIS A 54 16.12 -14.91 11.82
C HIS A 54 15.73 -13.86 10.77
N GLN A 55 16.02 -14.15 9.50
CA GLN A 55 15.54 -13.36 8.37
C GLN A 55 14.02 -13.49 8.25
N ALA A 56 13.39 -12.49 7.62
CA ALA A 56 11.96 -12.48 7.38
C ALA A 56 11.51 -13.70 6.59
N TRP A 57 10.38 -14.27 7.00
CA TRP A 57 9.70 -15.35 6.30
C TRP A 57 8.57 -14.82 5.44
N LEU A 58 7.86 -13.79 5.97
CA LEU A 58 6.71 -13.18 5.30
C LEU A 58 6.81 -11.66 5.35
N GLN A 59 6.23 -11.00 4.34
CA GLN A 59 6.00 -9.54 4.31
C GLN A 59 4.52 -9.27 4.12
N VAL A 60 3.96 -8.35 4.91
CA VAL A 60 2.56 -7.91 4.77
C VAL A 60 2.44 -6.98 3.56
N LEU A 61 1.62 -7.39 2.58
CA LEU A 61 1.41 -6.69 1.31
C LEU A 61 0.10 -5.92 1.27
N GLY A 62 -0.91 -6.36 2.02
CA GLY A 62 -2.23 -5.74 2.00
C GLY A 62 -3.13 -6.34 3.07
N TYR A 63 -4.31 -5.72 3.21
CA TYR A 63 -5.31 -6.03 4.22
C TYR A 63 -6.68 -6.27 3.56
N PHE A 64 -7.48 -7.16 4.13
CA PHE A 64 -8.87 -7.36 3.76
C PHE A 64 -9.72 -7.86 4.94
N TRP A 65 -11.04 -7.74 4.82
CA TRP A 65 -11.96 -8.39 5.74
C TRP A 65 -12.32 -9.78 5.23
N ALA A 66 -11.99 -10.81 5.99
CA ALA A 66 -12.33 -12.17 5.63
C ALA A 66 -13.86 -12.34 5.60
N PRO A 67 -14.43 -12.94 4.51
CA PRO A 67 -15.85 -13.23 4.45
C PRO A 67 -16.21 -14.30 5.48
N GLY A 68 -17.31 -14.11 6.21
CA GLY A 68 -17.82 -15.08 7.18
C GLY A 68 -18.43 -14.44 8.43
N GLY A 69 -18.99 -15.25 9.32
CA GLY A 69 -19.71 -14.78 10.52
C GLY A 69 -18.82 -14.12 11.59
N ASN A 70 -17.54 -14.47 11.64
CA ASN A 70 -16.53 -13.77 12.42
C ASN A 70 -15.73 -12.86 11.47
N ARG A 71 -16.06 -11.56 11.46
CA ARG A 71 -15.33 -10.53 10.69
C ARG A 71 -13.91 -10.37 11.26
N ALA A 72 -13.03 -11.32 10.95
CA ALA A 72 -11.64 -11.24 11.34
C ALA A 72 -10.82 -10.56 10.23
N PRO A 73 -9.80 -9.79 10.58
CA PRO A 73 -8.86 -9.26 9.60
C PRO A 73 -8.11 -10.39 8.91
N GLY A 74 -7.88 -10.24 7.62
CA GLY A 74 -6.99 -11.07 6.83
C GLY A 74 -5.91 -10.21 6.18
N PHE A 75 -4.77 -10.81 5.92
CA PHE A 75 -3.63 -10.11 5.33
C PHE A 75 -3.13 -10.86 4.10
N TRP A 76 -2.88 -10.15 3.03
CA TRP A 76 -2.06 -10.65 1.95
C TRP A 76 -0.60 -10.58 2.38
N VAL A 77 0.08 -11.71 2.32
CA VAL A 77 1.49 -11.81 2.72
C VAL A 77 2.33 -12.39 1.58
N GLY A 78 3.42 -11.71 1.25
CA GLY A 78 4.45 -12.22 0.35
C GLY A 78 5.38 -13.18 1.09
N VAL A 79 5.77 -14.26 0.44
CA VAL A 79 6.73 -15.23 0.98
C VAL A 79 8.14 -14.76 0.64
N GLU A 80 8.94 -14.46 1.66
CA GLU A 80 10.33 -14.01 1.53
C GLU A 80 11.32 -15.18 1.58
N LYS A 81 10.96 -16.23 2.31
CA LYS A 81 11.76 -17.44 2.48
C LYS A 81 10.87 -18.67 2.35
N VAL A 82 11.41 -19.78 1.83
CA VAL A 82 10.68 -21.06 1.79
C VAL A 82 10.02 -21.36 3.13
N LEU A 83 8.71 -21.55 3.10
CA LEU A 83 7.90 -21.91 4.25
C LEU A 83 7.34 -23.33 4.04
N GLU A 84 7.69 -24.24 4.94
CA GLU A 84 7.23 -25.63 4.94
C GLU A 84 6.35 -25.92 6.12
N THR A 85 5.42 -26.86 5.97
CA THR A 85 4.55 -27.30 7.07
C THR A 85 5.36 -27.85 8.25
N SER A 86 6.54 -28.42 7.99
CA SER A 86 7.46 -28.93 9.02
C SER A 86 8.03 -27.86 9.94
N MET A 87 7.99 -26.59 9.53
CA MET A 87 8.46 -25.44 10.32
C MET A 87 7.43 -24.92 11.31
N LEU A 88 6.20 -25.43 11.26
CA LEU A 88 5.08 -24.97 12.07
C LEU A 88 4.71 -25.96 13.18
N PRO A 89 4.19 -25.50 14.33
CA PRO A 89 3.92 -24.09 14.65
C PRO A 89 5.19 -23.27 14.92
N CYS A 90 5.15 -21.98 14.62
CA CYS A 90 6.28 -21.06 14.83
C CYS A 90 5.81 -19.66 15.24
N GLU A 91 6.39 -19.13 16.31
CA GLU A 91 6.16 -17.75 16.74
C GLU A 91 7.00 -16.78 15.88
N LEU A 92 6.35 -15.74 15.35
CA LEU A 92 6.98 -14.70 14.55
C LEU A 92 6.91 -13.35 15.26
N GLU A 93 8.02 -12.63 15.25
CA GLU A 93 8.08 -11.20 15.57
C GLU A 93 7.66 -10.40 14.33
N ILE A 94 6.83 -9.38 14.55
CA ILE A 94 6.36 -8.47 13.53
C ILE A 94 7.07 -7.13 13.72
N SER A 95 7.80 -6.71 12.71
CA SER A 95 8.57 -5.45 12.71
C SER A 95 8.41 -4.73 11.37
N LYS A 96 8.53 -3.41 11.39
CA LYS A 96 8.56 -2.59 10.18
C LYS A 96 9.77 -1.69 10.22
N THR A 97 10.59 -1.72 9.16
CA THR A 97 11.77 -0.88 9.01
C THR A 97 11.68 -0.13 7.68
N GLY A 98 11.68 1.21 7.75
CA GLY A 98 11.45 2.05 6.58
C GLY A 98 9.98 2.40 6.36
N PHE A 99 9.69 3.04 5.23
CA PHE A 99 8.39 3.59 4.87
C PHE A 99 7.74 2.75 3.77
N SER A 100 6.43 2.56 3.87
CA SER A 100 5.62 2.03 2.77
C SER A 100 5.11 3.18 1.91
N LEU A 101 5.27 3.06 0.58
CA LEU A 101 4.89 4.06 -0.41
C LEU A 101 3.87 3.47 -1.38
N ALA A 102 2.72 4.11 -1.51
CA ALA A 102 1.80 3.91 -2.61
C ALA A 102 1.89 5.10 -3.58
N TRP A 103 1.83 4.84 -4.90
CA TRP A 103 1.60 5.91 -5.86
C TRP A 103 0.37 5.62 -6.71
N VAL A 104 -0.35 6.68 -7.05
CA VAL A 104 -1.57 6.58 -7.84
C VAL A 104 -1.42 7.50 -9.05
N THR A 105 -1.36 6.92 -10.24
CA THR A 105 -1.34 7.67 -11.49
C THR A 105 -2.77 7.81 -12.01
N LEU A 106 -3.21 9.05 -12.24
CA LEU A 106 -4.48 9.34 -12.88
C LEU A 106 -4.27 9.62 -14.35
N SER A 107 -4.83 8.78 -15.21
CA SER A 107 -4.72 8.89 -16.66
C SER A 107 -5.77 8.03 -17.35
N ASP A 108 -6.76 8.65 -18.01
CA ASP A 108 -7.75 7.96 -18.82
C ASP A 108 -7.12 7.13 -19.95
N SER A 109 -6.09 7.68 -20.61
CA SER A 109 -5.38 6.98 -21.69
C SER A 109 -4.53 5.82 -21.18
N GLY A 110 -3.94 5.96 -19.99
CA GLY A 110 -3.20 4.90 -19.30
C GLY A 110 -4.12 3.78 -18.86
N ALA A 111 -5.20 4.10 -18.15
CA ALA A 111 -6.20 3.15 -17.68
C ALA A 111 -6.86 2.36 -18.83
N ALA A 112 -7.05 3.00 -20.00
CA ALA A 112 -7.54 2.34 -21.21
C ALA A 112 -6.47 1.54 -21.99
N GLY A 113 -5.24 1.42 -21.46
CA GLY A 113 -4.13 0.71 -22.11
C GLY A 113 -3.59 1.38 -23.38
N LYS A 114 -3.97 2.64 -23.67
CA LYS A 114 -3.54 3.38 -24.86
C LYS A 114 -2.18 4.06 -24.70
N ARG A 115 -1.73 4.25 -23.49
CA ARG A 115 -0.44 4.87 -23.13
C ARG A 115 0.17 4.19 -21.93
N GLN A 116 1.47 3.96 -21.98
CA GLN A 116 2.22 3.44 -20.84
C GLN A 116 2.37 4.53 -19.77
N ASP A 117 2.19 4.17 -18.49
CA ASP A 117 2.52 5.06 -17.38
C ASP A 117 4.05 5.17 -17.25
N THR A 118 4.56 6.35 -17.47
CA THR A 118 5.99 6.66 -17.32
C THR A 118 6.29 7.52 -16.10
N SER A 119 5.29 8.13 -15.51
CA SER A 119 5.44 9.06 -14.37
C SER A 119 5.41 8.32 -13.04
N GLY A 120 4.45 7.41 -12.88
CA GLY A 120 4.27 6.66 -11.63
C GLY A 120 5.51 5.89 -11.20
N PRO A 121 6.12 5.05 -12.06
CA PRO A 121 7.30 4.27 -11.69
C PRO A 121 8.53 5.09 -11.29
N GLN A 122 8.64 6.36 -11.69
CA GLN A 122 9.73 7.26 -11.28
C GLN A 122 9.61 7.69 -9.81
N ILE A 123 8.40 7.70 -9.24
CA ILE A 123 8.16 8.16 -7.87
C ILE A 123 8.96 7.33 -6.86
N PRO A 124 8.84 5.99 -6.81
CA PRO A 124 9.62 5.21 -5.86
C PRO A 124 11.13 5.31 -6.08
N GLU A 125 11.60 5.45 -7.32
CA GLU A 125 13.02 5.65 -7.62
C GLU A 125 13.55 6.96 -7.00
N MET A 126 12.81 8.05 -7.13
CA MET A 126 13.19 9.35 -6.55
C MET A 126 13.12 9.34 -5.02
N ILE A 127 12.08 8.77 -4.43
CA ILE A 127 11.91 8.74 -2.97
C ILE A 127 12.96 7.85 -2.31
N SER A 128 13.30 6.71 -2.92
CA SER A 128 14.29 5.77 -2.36
C SER A 128 15.70 6.37 -2.21
N GLN A 129 16.01 7.44 -2.94
CA GLN A 129 17.28 8.17 -2.79
C GLN A 129 17.37 8.94 -1.46
N HIS A 130 16.23 9.19 -0.81
CA HIS A 130 16.16 10.03 0.40
C HIS A 130 15.55 9.31 1.60
N LEU A 131 14.69 8.33 1.37
CA LEU A 131 14.00 7.57 2.42
C LEU A 131 14.13 6.06 2.19
N PRO A 132 14.40 5.27 3.24
CA PRO A 132 14.38 3.82 3.12
C PRO A 132 12.93 3.34 2.89
N LEU A 133 12.67 2.72 1.75
CA LEU A 133 11.36 2.14 1.45
C LEU A 133 11.35 0.64 1.75
N CYS A 134 10.36 0.18 2.51
CA CYS A 134 10.16 -1.24 2.81
C CYS A 134 9.12 -1.91 1.91
N LEU A 135 8.20 -1.13 1.35
CA LEU A 135 7.19 -1.60 0.40
C LEU A 135 6.83 -0.47 -0.56
N THR A 136 6.67 -0.81 -1.85
CA THR A 136 6.18 0.12 -2.86
C THR A 136 5.09 -0.52 -3.70
N GLN A 137 3.97 0.20 -3.91
CA GLN A 137 2.87 -0.27 -4.76
C GLN A 137 2.37 0.84 -5.67
N GLY A 138 2.11 0.51 -6.94
CA GLY A 138 1.61 1.43 -7.95
C GLY A 138 0.20 1.11 -8.41
N PHE A 139 -0.59 2.17 -8.60
CA PHE A 139 -1.97 2.09 -9.07
C PHE A 139 -2.17 3.03 -10.25
N LEU A 140 -2.92 2.58 -11.25
CA LEU A 140 -3.27 3.37 -12.41
C LEU A 140 -4.80 3.44 -12.52
N LEU A 141 -5.35 4.65 -12.42
CA LEU A 141 -6.78 4.91 -12.50
C LEU A 141 -7.12 5.85 -13.66
N GLY A 142 -8.35 5.78 -14.15
CA GLY A 142 -8.95 6.85 -14.93
C GLY A 142 -9.28 8.08 -14.07
N ASP A 143 -9.56 9.21 -14.71
CA ASP A 143 -9.89 10.48 -14.05
C ASP A 143 -11.34 10.44 -13.49
N GLU A 144 -11.57 9.55 -12.49
CA GLU A 144 -12.88 9.28 -11.90
C GLU A 144 -12.80 9.47 -10.36
N ALA A 145 -13.59 10.44 -9.86
CA ALA A 145 -13.51 10.90 -8.47
C ALA A 145 -13.87 9.83 -7.42
N PHE A 146 -14.84 8.96 -7.71
CA PHE A 146 -15.26 7.92 -6.77
C PHE A 146 -14.16 6.87 -6.58
N SER A 147 -13.57 6.40 -7.68
CA SER A 147 -12.48 5.41 -7.66
C SER A 147 -11.24 5.95 -6.94
N LEU A 148 -10.85 7.21 -7.22
CA LEU A 148 -9.75 7.85 -6.52
C LEU A 148 -10.01 7.99 -5.03
N ARG A 149 -11.20 8.49 -4.64
CA ARG A 149 -11.59 8.62 -3.23
C ARG A 149 -11.55 7.28 -2.50
N SER A 150 -12.13 6.24 -3.11
CA SER A 150 -12.18 4.91 -2.55
C SER A 150 -10.77 4.33 -2.34
N LEU A 151 -9.90 4.45 -3.36
CA LEU A 151 -8.53 3.95 -3.29
C LEU A 151 -7.70 4.69 -2.23
N LEU A 152 -7.72 6.04 -2.21
CA LEU A 152 -6.95 6.81 -1.22
C LEU A 152 -7.41 6.50 0.22
N THR A 153 -8.72 6.36 0.43
CA THR A 153 -9.28 5.98 1.73
C THR A 153 -8.80 4.58 2.14
N HIS A 154 -8.81 3.63 1.22
CA HIS A 154 -8.36 2.26 1.45
C HIS A 154 -6.87 2.22 1.81
N LEU A 155 -6.02 2.85 0.99
CA LEU A 155 -4.58 2.87 1.19
C LEU A 155 -4.18 3.51 2.53
N ALA A 156 -4.81 4.65 2.90
CA ALA A 156 -4.47 5.38 4.11
C ALA A 156 -5.06 4.75 5.38
N LEU A 157 -6.35 4.38 5.37
CA LEU A 157 -7.08 4.02 6.59
C LEU A 157 -7.19 2.51 6.82
N GLN A 158 -7.06 1.69 5.78
CA GLN A 158 -7.15 0.24 5.91
C GLN A 158 -5.78 -0.43 5.80
N GLU A 159 -5.02 -0.11 4.77
CA GLU A 159 -3.69 -0.69 4.58
C GLU A 159 -2.61 0.03 5.39
N GLY A 160 -2.79 1.32 5.70
CA GLY A 160 -1.86 2.09 6.53
C GLY A 160 -0.52 2.34 5.84
N PHE A 161 -0.55 2.73 4.56
CA PHE A 161 0.65 3.24 3.89
C PHE A 161 1.14 4.50 4.59
N ASP A 162 2.46 4.67 4.72
CA ASP A 162 3.04 5.86 5.34
C ASP A 162 3.04 7.06 4.38
N LEU A 163 3.21 6.80 3.08
CA LEU A 163 3.23 7.81 2.03
C LEU A 163 2.32 7.39 0.88
N ILE A 164 1.46 8.32 0.45
CA ILE A 164 0.62 8.14 -0.74
C ILE A 164 0.84 9.33 -1.66
N ILE A 165 1.32 9.09 -2.88
CA ILE A 165 1.63 10.14 -3.85
C ILE A 165 0.73 9.95 -5.07
N THR A 166 -0.06 10.98 -5.38
CA THR A 166 -0.87 11.04 -6.60
C THR A 166 -0.14 11.82 -7.70
N THR A 167 -0.26 11.39 -8.94
CA THR A 167 0.25 12.11 -10.11
C THR A 167 -0.80 12.12 -11.22
N GLY A 168 -0.98 13.27 -11.86
CA GLY A 168 -2.05 13.52 -12.84
C GLY A 168 -3.28 14.18 -12.22
N GLY A 169 -4.16 14.74 -13.07
CA GLY A 169 -5.43 15.35 -12.67
C GLY A 169 -5.34 16.58 -11.74
N THR A 170 -4.22 17.31 -11.74
CA THR A 170 -4.01 18.50 -10.89
C THR A 170 -4.18 19.83 -11.63
N GLY A 171 -4.52 19.81 -12.92
CA GLY A 171 -4.73 20.99 -13.75
C GLY A 171 -6.09 21.64 -13.52
N VAL A 172 -6.54 22.44 -14.51
CA VAL A 172 -7.77 23.26 -14.44
C VAL A 172 -8.90 22.75 -15.32
N ALA A 173 -8.71 21.63 -16.02
CA ALA A 173 -9.76 21.05 -16.83
C ALA A 173 -10.86 20.41 -15.95
N PRO A 174 -12.12 20.33 -16.39
CA PRO A 174 -13.21 19.74 -15.60
C PRO A 174 -12.95 18.28 -15.16
N ARG A 175 -12.10 17.54 -15.86
CA ARG A 175 -11.69 16.19 -15.54
C ARG A 175 -10.54 16.11 -14.51
N ASP A 176 -9.86 17.24 -14.26
CA ASP A 176 -8.77 17.29 -13.28
C ASP A 176 -9.37 17.36 -11.89
N ILE A 177 -9.55 16.19 -11.25
CA ILE A 177 -10.31 16.02 -10.00
C ILE A 177 -9.43 15.71 -8.79
N THR A 178 -8.12 15.52 -8.99
CA THR A 178 -7.23 15.04 -7.93
C THR A 178 -7.19 16.00 -6.75
N ALA A 179 -7.13 17.31 -6.99
CA ALA A 179 -7.08 18.31 -5.93
C ALA A 179 -8.36 18.30 -5.06
N GLU A 180 -9.53 18.28 -5.69
CA GLU A 180 -10.83 18.27 -5.00
C GLU A 180 -11.05 17.01 -4.19
N VAL A 181 -10.70 15.86 -4.75
CA VAL A 181 -10.81 14.57 -4.04
C VAL A 181 -9.87 14.56 -2.84
N THR A 182 -8.59 14.93 -3.03
CA THR A 182 -7.61 14.98 -1.95
C THR A 182 -8.04 15.95 -0.85
N ALA A 183 -8.44 17.17 -1.21
CA ALA A 183 -8.91 18.18 -0.25
C ALA A 183 -10.09 17.70 0.61
N SER A 184 -10.96 16.86 0.05
CA SER A 184 -12.13 16.32 0.75
C SER A 184 -11.79 15.16 1.72
N LEU A 185 -10.59 14.58 1.62
CA LEU A 185 -10.16 13.43 2.41
C LEU A 185 -9.17 13.83 3.52
N ILE A 186 -8.24 14.73 3.23
CA ILE A 186 -7.22 15.13 4.20
C ILE A 186 -7.83 15.74 5.46
N THR A 187 -7.36 15.30 6.61
CA THR A 187 -7.80 15.79 7.92
C THR A 187 -6.95 16.95 8.45
N LYS A 188 -5.70 17.03 7.99
CA LYS A 188 -4.77 18.11 8.30
C LYS A 188 -4.09 18.58 7.02
N HIS A 189 -4.32 19.80 6.63
CA HIS A 189 -3.71 20.42 5.46
C HIS A 189 -2.27 20.88 5.77
N LEU A 190 -1.34 20.65 4.83
CA LEU A 190 0.08 20.97 4.97
C LEU A 190 0.55 21.98 3.90
N PRO A 191 0.11 23.25 3.95
CA PRO A 191 0.34 24.23 2.88
C PRO A 191 1.82 24.57 2.69
N GLY A 192 2.68 24.37 3.69
CA GLY A 192 4.12 24.57 3.55
C GLY A 192 4.77 23.64 2.54
N PHE A 193 4.31 22.40 2.47
CA PHE A 193 4.76 21.44 1.44
C PHE A 193 4.29 21.84 0.04
N GLU A 194 3.04 22.31 -0.09
CA GLU A 194 2.50 22.80 -1.37
C GLU A 194 3.29 24.00 -1.90
N GLN A 195 3.63 24.93 -1.00
CA GLN A 195 4.45 26.09 -1.36
C GLN A 195 5.85 25.68 -1.82
N ALA A 196 6.49 24.73 -1.13
CA ALA A 196 7.81 24.21 -1.51
C ALA A 196 7.76 23.51 -2.88
N MET A 197 6.74 22.66 -3.11
CA MET A 197 6.52 21.97 -4.39
C MET A 197 6.27 22.98 -5.51
N MET A 198 5.43 23.99 -5.29
CA MET A 198 5.15 25.04 -6.23
C MET A 198 6.42 25.83 -6.58
N GLY A 199 7.20 26.22 -5.58
CA GLY A 199 8.47 26.93 -5.76
C GLY A 199 9.47 26.16 -6.61
N ALA A 200 9.65 24.87 -6.32
CA ALA A 200 10.51 23.99 -7.09
C ALA A 200 10.01 23.82 -8.54
N SER A 201 8.71 23.66 -8.73
CA SER A 201 8.10 23.50 -10.06
C SER A 201 8.20 24.78 -10.92
N LEU A 202 8.00 25.94 -10.32
CA LEU A 202 8.13 27.24 -11.00
C LEU A 202 9.56 27.53 -11.46
N ALA A 203 10.55 26.99 -10.78
CA ALA A 203 11.96 27.08 -11.22
C ALA A 203 12.21 26.29 -12.52
N VAL A 204 11.38 25.28 -12.82
CA VAL A 204 11.49 24.45 -14.02
C VAL A 204 10.60 25.00 -15.16
N THR A 205 9.37 25.39 -14.84
CA THR A 205 8.39 25.87 -15.84
C THR A 205 7.39 26.84 -15.25
N PRO A 206 7.08 27.96 -15.96
CA PRO A 206 6.03 28.89 -15.53
C PRO A 206 4.62 28.25 -15.55
N HIS A 207 4.41 27.18 -16.31
CA HIS A 207 3.11 26.47 -16.32
C HIS A 207 2.76 25.83 -14.97
N ALA A 208 3.72 25.69 -14.05
CA ALA A 208 3.47 25.18 -12.70
C ALA A 208 2.43 26.02 -11.94
N MET A 209 2.26 27.32 -12.27
CA MET A 209 1.31 28.21 -11.61
C MET A 209 -0.16 27.78 -11.71
N ILE A 210 -0.51 26.91 -12.64
CA ILE A 210 -1.87 26.36 -12.77
C ILE A 210 -2.05 25.02 -12.05
N SER A 211 -0.99 24.47 -11.44
CA SER A 211 -1.09 23.25 -10.63
C SER A 211 -1.82 23.52 -9.31
N ARG A 212 -2.74 22.63 -8.98
CA ARG A 212 -3.54 22.68 -7.74
C ARG A 212 -3.21 21.50 -6.82
N ALA A 213 -1.95 21.09 -6.87
CA ALA A 213 -1.48 20.00 -6.01
C ALA A 213 -1.77 20.29 -4.52
N MET A 214 -2.22 19.26 -3.81
CA MET A 214 -2.61 19.33 -2.41
C MET A 214 -1.73 18.39 -1.58
N VAL A 215 -1.38 18.81 -0.35
CA VAL A 215 -0.63 17.98 0.59
C VAL A 215 -1.29 18.01 1.96
N GLY A 216 -1.46 16.85 2.56
CA GLY A 216 -2.09 16.76 3.87
C GLY A 216 -1.93 15.38 4.50
N ILE A 217 -2.53 15.20 5.66
CA ILE A 217 -2.55 13.97 6.42
C ILE A 217 -3.96 13.37 6.37
N LEU A 218 -4.04 12.06 6.08
CA LEU A 218 -5.23 11.25 6.17
C LEU A 218 -4.95 10.03 7.06
N GLY A 219 -5.54 9.99 8.25
CA GLY A 219 -5.21 8.96 9.23
C GLY A 219 -3.78 9.09 9.73
N SER A 220 -2.93 8.11 9.44
CA SER A 220 -1.49 8.08 9.74
C SER A 220 -0.59 8.33 8.51
N SER A 221 -1.21 8.51 7.36
CA SER A 221 -0.52 8.73 6.07
C SER A 221 -0.37 10.20 5.75
#